data_e22b00649075615431044efef0498e66
#
_entry.id   e22b00649075615431044efef0498e66
#
_cell.length_a   1.000
_cell.length_b   1.000
_cell.length_c   1.000
_cell.angle_alpha   90.00
_cell.angle_beta   90.00
_cell.angle_gamma   90.00
#
_symmetry.space_group_name_H-M   'P 1'
#
loop_
_entity.id
_entity.type
_entity.pdbx_description
1 polymer ?
#
loop_
_entity_poly.entity_id
_entity_poly.type
_entity_poly.pdbx_seq_one_letter_code
_entity_poly.pdbx_strand_id
1 'polypeptide(L)'
;MYAKVENNQIVRANSNLGVFGLSPETTIAQREAQGVYEVIYDNTNLKNPRYYWNGAESMVFANNAVTASYAPATGKDVDDKDAVDSEGNNVLDEDGNQVIIKGLKTIFKEEVKAQAKGLLSPSDWYIIRKA
;
A
#
# COMPACT_ATOMS: atom_id res chain seq x y z
N MET A 1 0.23 -13.89 -9.79
CA MET A 1 1.40 -14.17 -8.90
C MET A 1 1.46 -15.64 -8.58
N TYR A 2 2.63 -16.20 -8.74
CA TYR A 2 2.92 -17.61 -8.48
C TYR A 2 4.03 -17.71 -7.44
N ALA A 3 4.02 -18.78 -6.66
CA ALA A 3 5.04 -19.00 -5.66
C ALA A 3 5.57 -20.43 -5.77
N LYS A 4 6.90 -20.58 -5.67
CA LYS A 4 7.53 -21.89 -5.62
C LYS A 4 7.73 -22.32 -4.17
N VAL A 5 7.34 -23.55 -3.88
CA VAL A 5 7.42 -24.15 -2.55
C VAL A 5 8.41 -25.31 -2.59
N GLU A 6 9.35 -25.32 -1.66
CA GLU A 6 10.29 -26.43 -1.43
C GLU A 6 10.34 -26.72 0.06
N ASN A 7 10.22 -28.00 0.43
CA ASN A 7 10.23 -28.43 1.84
C ASN A 7 9.21 -27.67 2.70
N ASN A 8 7.99 -27.49 2.18
CA ASN A 8 6.90 -26.74 2.81
C ASN A 8 7.20 -25.26 3.08
N GLN A 9 8.18 -24.72 2.38
CA GLN A 9 8.56 -23.29 2.50
C GLN A 9 8.51 -22.61 1.14
N ILE A 10 8.05 -21.37 1.13
CA ILE A 10 8.03 -20.55 -0.08
C ILE A 10 9.44 -20.01 -0.30
N VAL A 11 10.05 -20.39 -1.43
CA VAL A 11 11.44 -20.01 -1.75
C VAL A 11 11.52 -18.90 -2.80
N ARG A 12 10.46 -18.71 -3.59
CA ARG A 12 10.41 -17.68 -4.62
C ARG A 12 8.97 -17.35 -5.01
N ALA A 13 8.71 -16.11 -5.33
CA ALA A 13 7.44 -15.65 -5.88
C ALA A 13 7.68 -14.74 -7.08
N ASN A 14 6.90 -14.92 -8.14
CA ASN A 14 6.98 -14.09 -9.35
C ASN A 14 5.66 -14.18 -10.12
N SER A 15 5.31 -13.15 -10.86
CA SER A 15 4.12 -13.15 -11.72
C SER A 15 4.33 -13.88 -13.04
N ASN A 16 5.57 -14.15 -13.41
CA ASN A 16 5.93 -14.81 -14.67
C ASN A 16 6.31 -16.27 -14.42
N LEU A 17 5.54 -17.20 -15.00
CA LEU A 17 5.81 -18.64 -14.92
C LEU A 17 7.16 -19.02 -15.54
N GLY A 18 7.64 -18.27 -16.52
CA GLY A 18 8.95 -18.52 -17.16
C GLY A 18 10.11 -18.49 -16.18
N VAL A 19 10.00 -17.72 -15.08
CA VAL A 19 11.01 -17.66 -14.02
C VAL A 19 11.19 -19.02 -13.35
N PHE A 20 10.13 -19.85 -13.34
CA PHE A 20 10.15 -21.20 -12.77
C PHE A 20 10.40 -22.29 -13.83
N GLY A 21 10.73 -21.91 -15.06
CA GLY A 21 10.92 -22.84 -16.16
C GLY A 21 9.62 -23.43 -16.71
N LEU A 22 8.49 -22.77 -16.48
CA LEU A 22 7.18 -23.24 -16.91
C LEU A 22 6.62 -22.34 -18.03
N SER A 23 5.82 -22.95 -18.91
CA SER A 23 5.12 -22.22 -19.96
C SER A 23 3.80 -21.64 -19.41
N PRO A 24 3.28 -20.54 -20.02
CA PRO A 24 1.98 -19.99 -19.62
C PRO A 24 0.81 -20.97 -19.83
N GLU A 25 0.98 -21.96 -20.68
CA GLU A 25 -0.03 -22.98 -20.99
C GLU A 25 -0.03 -24.16 -20.01
N THR A 26 0.89 -24.15 -19.03
CA THR A 26 1.00 -25.21 -18.04
C THR A 26 -0.29 -25.28 -17.20
N THR A 27 -0.83 -26.50 -17.02
CA THR A 27 -2.03 -26.71 -16.20
C THR A 27 -1.71 -26.51 -14.70
N ILE A 28 -2.76 -26.31 -13.90
CA ILE A 28 -2.63 -26.19 -12.45
C ILE A 28 -1.94 -27.44 -11.86
N ALA A 29 -2.36 -28.64 -12.28
CA ALA A 29 -1.77 -29.91 -11.82
C ALA A 29 -0.28 -29.98 -12.17
N GLN A 30 0.11 -29.55 -13.37
CA GLN A 30 1.51 -29.57 -13.80
C GLN A 30 2.35 -28.58 -12.99
N ARG A 31 1.83 -27.38 -12.71
CA ARG A 31 2.51 -26.40 -11.87
C ARG A 31 2.71 -26.90 -10.46
N GLU A 32 1.65 -27.43 -9.86
CA GLU A 32 1.72 -27.96 -8.50
C GLU A 32 2.66 -29.16 -8.37
N ALA A 33 2.75 -30.00 -9.40
CA ALA A 33 3.71 -31.06 -9.45
C ALA A 33 5.16 -30.60 -9.42
N GLN A 34 5.41 -29.39 -9.90
CA GLN A 34 6.72 -28.72 -9.84
C GLN A 34 6.89 -27.85 -8.59
N GLY A 35 5.92 -27.88 -7.68
CA GLY A 35 5.95 -27.06 -6.47
C GLY A 35 5.60 -25.59 -6.71
N VAL A 36 4.98 -25.27 -7.83
CA VAL A 36 4.56 -23.88 -8.17
C VAL A 36 3.05 -23.75 -7.98
N TYR A 37 2.66 -22.82 -7.15
CA TYR A 37 1.27 -22.58 -6.78
C TYR A 37 0.85 -21.17 -7.14
N GLU A 38 -0.40 -21.00 -7.59
CA GLU A 38 -0.98 -19.68 -7.76
C GLU A 38 -1.26 -19.08 -6.39
N VAL A 39 -0.87 -17.82 -6.21
CA VAL A 39 -1.06 -17.12 -4.93
C VAL A 39 -2.51 -16.66 -4.81
N ILE A 40 -3.16 -17.07 -3.72
CA ILE A 40 -4.50 -16.61 -3.35
C ILE A 40 -4.34 -15.41 -2.41
N TYR A 41 -5.05 -14.32 -2.69
CA TYR A 41 -4.96 -13.10 -1.89
C TYR A 41 -6.10 -13.03 -0.88
N ASP A 42 -5.75 -12.94 0.38
CA ASP A 42 -6.68 -12.62 1.46
C ASP A 42 -6.56 -11.13 1.77
N ASN A 43 -7.50 -10.36 1.30
CA ASN A 43 -7.52 -8.90 1.44
C ASN A 43 -8.38 -8.43 2.61
N THR A 44 -8.74 -9.32 3.53
CA THR A 44 -9.63 -9.01 4.65
C THR A 44 -9.13 -7.83 5.48
N ASN A 45 -7.81 -7.74 5.69
CA ASN A 45 -7.20 -6.68 6.50
C ASN A 45 -6.84 -5.43 5.70
N LEU A 46 -6.98 -5.45 4.39
CA LEU A 46 -6.73 -4.26 3.59
C LEU A 46 -7.86 -3.24 3.76
N LYS A 47 -7.46 -2.00 3.97
CA LYS A 47 -8.37 -0.87 4.12
C LYS A 47 -7.96 0.25 3.17
N ASN A 48 -8.81 1.24 2.99
CA ASN A 48 -8.55 2.36 2.11
C ASN A 48 -7.26 3.08 2.54
N PRO A 49 -6.21 3.10 1.68
CA PRO A 49 -4.93 3.71 2.05
C PRO A 49 -4.99 5.22 2.28
N ARG A 50 -6.09 5.85 1.91
CA ARG A 50 -6.33 7.26 2.21
C ARG A 50 -6.47 7.51 3.71
N TYR A 51 -7.04 6.55 4.45
CA TYR A 51 -7.37 6.70 5.88
C TYR A 51 -6.55 5.77 6.77
N TYR A 52 -5.89 4.77 6.19
CA TYR A 52 -5.21 3.73 6.95
C TYR A 52 -3.82 3.45 6.40
N TRP A 53 -2.91 3.06 7.29
CA TRP A 53 -1.65 2.44 6.94
C TRP A 53 -1.89 0.93 6.87
N ASN A 54 -1.81 0.35 5.67
CA ASN A 54 -1.96 -1.09 5.51
C ASN A 54 -0.72 -1.80 6.05
N GLY A 55 -0.95 -2.96 6.67
CA GLY A 55 0.14 -3.76 7.24
C GLY A 55 0.95 -4.49 6.18
N ALA A 56 2.04 -5.11 6.62
CA ALA A 56 2.94 -5.85 5.74
C ALA A 56 2.27 -7.08 5.14
N GLU A 57 2.61 -7.36 3.87
CA GLU A 57 2.20 -8.59 3.19
C GLU A 57 3.05 -9.76 3.68
N SER A 58 2.41 -10.91 3.86
CA SER A 58 3.09 -12.16 4.14
C SER A 58 2.46 -13.29 3.34
N MET A 59 3.25 -14.29 2.99
CA MET A 59 2.78 -15.49 2.27
C MET A 59 2.99 -16.72 3.13
N VAL A 60 1.97 -17.60 3.14
CA VAL A 60 2.01 -18.85 3.89
C VAL A 60 1.59 -20.00 2.97
N PHE A 61 2.32 -21.10 3.02
CA PHE A 61 1.94 -22.35 2.37
C PHE A 61 1.30 -23.26 3.41
N ALA A 62 0.03 -23.59 3.20
CA ALA A 62 -0.73 -24.50 4.05
C ALA A 62 -1.86 -25.12 3.24
N ASN A 63 -2.22 -26.37 3.56
CA ASN A 63 -3.32 -27.09 2.91
C ASN A 63 -3.19 -27.12 1.39
N ASN A 64 -1.98 -27.34 0.88
CA ASN A 64 -1.66 -27.35 -0.56
C ASN A 64 -2.02 -26.05 -1.27
N ALA A 65 -1.93 -24.92 -0.60
CA ALA A 65 -2.19 -23.61 -1.18
C ALA A 65 -1.24 -22.57 -0.61
N VAL A 66 -0.93 -21.55 -1.44
CA VAL A 66 -0.16 -20.37 -1.01
C VAL A 66 -1.14 -19.21 -0.88
N THR A 67 -1.20 -18.64 0.30
CA THR A 67 -2.06 -17.49 0.61
C THR A 67 -1.21 -16.29 1.00
N ALA A 68 -1.43 -15.17 0.32
CA ALA A 68 -0.87 -13.88 0.70
C ALA A 68 -1.91 -13.11 1.52
N SER A 69 -1.51 -12.65 2.67
CA SER A 69 -2.37 -11.88 3.57
C SER A 69 -1.61 -10.66 4.10
N TYR A 70 -2.33 -9.78 4.78
CA TYR A 70 -1.77 -8.53 5.28
C TYR A 70 -1.97 -8.44 6.78
N ALA A 71 -0.98 -7.89 7.47
CA ALA A 71 -1.13 -7.56 8.88
C ALA A 71 -2.26 -6.53 9.05
N PRO A 72 -2.87 -6.43 10.24
CA PRO A 72 -3.94 -5.47 10.48
C PRO A 72 -3.53 -4.04 10.12
N ALA A 73 -4.43 -3.31 9.48
CA ALA A 73 -4.21 -1.91 9.12
C ALA A 73 -4.34 -1.02 10.36
N THR A 74 -3.58 0.07 10.38
CA THR A 74 -3.61 1.08 11.44
C THR A 74 -4.21 2.37 10.89
N GLY A 75 -5.13 2.98 11.63
CA GLY A 75 -5.72 4.26 11.24
C GLY A 75 -4.68 5.38 11.24
N LYS A 76 -4.77 6.27 10.24
CA LYS A 76 -3.93 7.47 10.18
C LYS A 76 -4.41 8.49 11.20
N ASP A 77 -3.46 9.26 11.75
CA ASP A 77 -3.79 10.31 12.70
C ASP A 77 -4.62 11.42 12.03
N VAL A 78 -5.62 11.91 12.73
CA VAL A 78 -6.48 13.00 12.26
C VAL A 78 -5.80 14.35 12.43
N ASP A 79 -5.13 14.56 13.56
CA ASP A 79 -4.46 15.81 13.90
C ASP A 79 -2.96 15.77 13.56
N ASP A 80 -2.39 16.95 13.32
CA ASP A 80 -0.95 17.08 13.12
C ASP A 80 -0.22 16.76 14.43
N LYS A 81 1.00 16.26 14.30
CA LYS A 81 1.86 16.00 15.45
C LYS A 81 3.32 16.33 15.14
N ASP A 82 4.10 16.62 16.17
CA ASP A 82 5.52 16.85 16.03
C ASP A 82 6.25 15.56 15.68
N ALA A 83 7.16 15.62 14.72
CA ALA A 83 8.00 14.49 14.39
C ALA A 83 9.07 14.30 15.48
N VAL A 84 9.24 13.06 15.93
CA VAL A 84 10.26 12.68 16.89
C VAL A 84 11.09 11.54 16.32
N ASP A 85 12.37 11.48 16.72
CA ASP A 85 13.26 10.38 16.32
C ASP A 85 13.03 9.15 17.20
N SER A 86 13.82 8.10 16.99
CA SER A 86 13.72 6.86 17.75
C SER A 86 14.04 7.02 19.25
N GLU A 87 14.72 8.09 19.62
CA GLU A 87 15.09 8.41 21.01
C GLU A 87 14.08 9.35 21.68
N GLY A 88 13.05 9.78 20.96
CA GLY A 88 12.04 10.69 21.46
C GLY A 88 12.40 12.17 21.34
N ASN A 89 13.46 12.51 20.64
CA ASN A 89 13.88 13.89 20.43
C ASN A 89 13.17 14.51 19.24
N ASN A 90 12.87 15.80 19.31
CA ASN A 90 12.23 16.52 18.22
C ASN A 90 13.12 16.51 16.96
N VAL A 91 12.50 16.26 15.82
CA VAL A 91 13.17 16.32 14.51
C VAL A 91 13.05 17.76 13.97
N LEU A 92 14.19 18.36 13.62
CA LEU A 92 14.25 19.71 13.08
C LEU A 92 14.66 19.64 11.59
N ASP A 93 14.15 20.58 10.79
CA ASP A 93 14.56 20.73 9.40
C ASP A 93 15.89 21.50 9.29
N GLU A 94 16.36 21.77 8.06
CA GLU A 94 17.62 22.48 7.82
C GLU A 94 17.62 23.92 8.37
N ASP A 95 16.44 24.53 8.48
CA ASP A 95 16.28 25.87 9.00
C ASP A 95 16.10 25.91 10.53
N GLY A 96 16.16 24.76 11.19
CA GLY A 96 15.99 24.66 12.64
C GLY A 96 14.54 24.63 13.09
N ASN A 97 13.58 24.49 12.20
CA ASN A 97 12.15 24.43 12.52
C ASN A 97 11.71 23.01 12.82
N GLN A 98 10.79 22.85 13.76
CA GLN A 98 10.20 21.56 14.08
C GLN A 98 9.49 20.97 12.86
N VAL A 99 9.84 19.74 12.51
CA VAL A 99 9.14 18.99 11.47
C VAL A 99 7.79 18.52 12.00
N ILE A 100 6.72 18.78 11.26
CA ILE A 100 5.36 18.41 11.62
C ILE A 100 4.89 17.27 10.71
N ILE A 101 4.38 16.20 11.31
CA ILE A 101 3.70 15.12 10.60
C ILE A 101 2.25 15.54 10.43
N LYS A 102 1.84 15.75 9.18
CA LYS A 102 0.49 16.21 8.86
C LYS A 102 -0.54 15.12 9.14
N GLY A 103 -1.61 15.49 9.83
CA GLY A 103 -2.77 14.63 10.03
C GLY A 103 -3.76 14.69 8.88
N LEU A 104 -4.79 13.86 8.92
CA LEU A 104 -5.80 13.78 7.86
C LEU A 104 -6.53 15.11 7.65
N LYS A 105 -6.82 15.85 8.72
CA LYS A 105 -7.46 17.17 8.60
C LYS A 105 -6.67 18.12 7.72
N THR A 106 -5.37 18.23 7.96
CA THR A 106 -4.47 19.13 7.21
C THR A 106 -4.33 18.66 5.77
N ILE A 107 -4.13 17.37 5.56
CA ILE A 107 -3.97 16.78 4.21
C ILE A 107 -5.24 17.04 3.39
N PHE A 108 -6.42 16.81 3.95
CA PHE A 108 -7.68 17.01 3.23
C PHE A 108 -7.97 18.48 2.95
N LYS A 109 -7.62 19.39 3.85
CA LYS A 109 -7.72 20.82 3.60
C LYS A 109 -6.83 21.25 2.43
N GLU A 110 -5.60 20.75 2.38
CA GLU A 110 -4.67 21.02 1.29
C GLU A 110 -5.18 20.46 -0.03
N GLU A 111 -5.74 19.24 -0.04
CA GLU A 111 -6.34 18.65 -1.22
C GLU A 111 -7.52 19.47 -1.74
N VAL A 112 -8.42 19.89 -0.86
CA VAL A 112 -9.58 20.72 -1.23
C VAL A 112 -9.13 22.05 -1.81
N LYS A 113 -8.15 22.71 -1.20
CA LYS A 113 -7.57 23.95 -1.73
C LYS A 113 -6.95 23.77 -3.11
N ALA A 114 -6.22 22.69 -3.31
CA ALA A 114 -5.61 22.38 -4.59
C ALA A 114 -6.65 22.09 -5.66
N GLN A 115 -7.71 21.36 -5.34
CA GLN A 115 -8.82 21.08 -6.25
C GLN A 115 -9.57 22.38 -6.61
N ALA A 116 -9.89 23.21 -5.64
CA ALA A 116 -10.56 24.49 -5.86
C ALA A 116 -9.72 25.39 -6.77
N LYS A 117 -8.42 25.48 -6.52
CA LYS A 117 -7.49 26.25 -7.34
C LYS A 117 -7.37 25.72 -8.76
N GLY A 118 -7.42 24.40 -8.93
CA GLY A 118 -7.37 23.76 -10.25
C GLY A 118 -8.67 23.87 -11.02
N LEU A 119 -9.82 23.95 -10.35
CA LEU A 119 -11.14 24.06 -10.97
C LEU A 119 -11.51 25.49 -11.33
N LEU A 120 -10.99 26.47 -10.60
CA LEU A 120 -11.30 27.88 -10.81
C LEU A 120 -10.26 28.52 -11.74
N SER A 121 -10.62 28.66 -13.01
CA SER A 121 -9.86 29.52 -13.93
C SER A 121 -10.16 31.01 -13.61
N PRO A 122 -9.34 31.95 -14.09
CA PRO A 122 -9.65 33.38 -13.92
C PRO A 122 -11.04 33.76 -14.44
N SER A 123 -11.48 33.11 -15.51
CA SER A 123 -12.83 33.35 -16.07
C SER A 123 -13.94 32.85 -15.14
N ASP A 124 -13.79 31.65 -14.59
CA ASP A 124 -14.76 31.07 -13.67
C ASP A 124 -14.86 31.88 -12.39
N TRP A 125 -13.72 32.33 -11.87
CA TRP A 125 -13.65 33.21 -10.71
C TRP A 125 -14.42 34.51 -10.93
N TYR A 126 -14.27 35.10 -12.11
CA TYR A 126 -14.93 36.33 -12.50
C TYR A 126 -16.45 36.15 -12.55
N ILE A 127 -16.92 35.05 -13.13
CA ILE A 127 -18.35 34.70 -13.22
C ILE A 127 -18.93 34.53 -11.81
N ILE A 128 -18.26 33.81 -10.93
CA ILE A 128 -18.70 33.58 -9.55
C ILE A 128 -18.84 34.91 -8.80
N ARG A 129 -17.95 35.83 -8.99
CA ARG A 129 -18.00 37.16 -8.36
C ARG A 129 -19.19 37.98 -8.80
N LYS A 130 -19.61 37.79 -10.04
CA LYS A 130 -20.78 38.52 -10.58
C LYS A 130 -22.09 37.92 -10.14
N ALA A 131 -22.12 36.65 -9.86
CA ALA A 131 -23.28 35.98 -9.39
C ALA A 131 -23.57 36.30 -7.93
#